data_8837ee25d3d9bcbc8d31e20c38ce8db7
#
_entry.id   8837ee25d3d9bcbc8d31e20c38ce8db7
#
_cell.length_a   1.000
_cell.length_b   1.000
_cell.length_c   1.000
_cell.angle_alpha   90.00
_cell.angle_beta   90.00
_cell.angle_gamma   90.00
#
_symmetry.space_group_name_H-M   'P 1'
#
loop_
_entity.id
_entity.type
_entity.pdbx_description
1 polymer ?
#
loop_
_entity_poly.entity_id
_entity_poly.type
_entity_poly.pdbx_seq_one_letter_code
_entity_poly.pdbx_strand_id
1 'polypeptide(L)'
;QPLLTANGYNVNTVDITSEDIPADTDVVVIPAPKTDYLEEDIKKVSDFLNNGGNLGKQLLYIASYGQEDTPNLDEFLSEYGLSVGKGVICESDSGKYYNSPCITVASTVSDNFTQDVSTEKPAILSALCRPVNTLFDEQDMVSTDAYLKSSDSAYTANVDISQTTGQVNIGDALVKGQQNYMAVGSKAKFTDDNKTLYSNVIAVGSEGMLSDTYLQYSQYQNSEYFISVINGLTGKTAGITITPKTITGNVFDITQQQKTVLKWTFCLGVPVVVLIVGIVIWARRKNK
;
A
#
# COMPACT_ATOMS: atom_id res chain seq x y z
N GLN A 1 8.97 11.83 4.30
CA GLN A 1 10.24 12.16 4.98
C GLN A 1 10.11 12.16 6.52
N PRO A 2 9.16 12.86 7.19
CA PRO A 2 9.12 12.95 8.65
C PRO A 2 9.08 11.59 9.36
N LEU A 3 8.33 10.62 8.83
CA LEU A 3 8.22 9.29 9.40
C LEU A 3 9.58 8.55 9.41
N LEU A 4 10.32 8.60 8.31
CA LEU A 4 11.64 7.97 8.20
C LEU A 4 12.64 8.62 9.15
N THR A 5 12.68 9.96 9.19
CA THR A 5 13.56 10.70 10.10
C THR A 5 13.25 10.40 11.57
N ALA A 6 11.97 10.32 11.94
CA ALA A 6 11.55 9.95 13.30
C ALA A 6 11.97 8.52 13.68
N ASN A 7 12.16 7.63 12.70
CA ASN A 7 12.67 6.27 12.89
C ASN A 7 14.19 6.15 12.69
N GLY A 8 14.91 7.28 12.70
CA GLY A 8 16.38 7.30 12.70
C GLY A 8 17.01 7.04 11.33
N TYR A 9 16.30 7.34 10.24
CA TYR A 9 16.85 7.36 8.89
C TYR A 9 17.34 8.76 8.53
N ASN A 10 18.49 8.83 7.87
CA ASN A 10 18.96 10.06 7.25
C ASN A 10 18.36 10.14 5.83
N VAL A 11 17.57 11.15 5.56
CA VAL A 11 16.81 11.28 4.30
C VAL A 11 17.29 12.51 3.54
N ASN A 12 17.91 12.28 2.40
CA ASN A 12 18.38 13.33 1.48
C ASN A 12 17.58 13.28 0.18
N THR A 13 17.45 14.41 -0.48
CA THR A 13 16.85 14.51 -1.81
C THR A 13 17.97 14.71 -2.82
N VAL A 14 17.95 13.95 -3.91
CA VAL A 14 18.91 14.01 -5.01
C VAL A 14 18.15 14.29 -6.30
N ASP A 15 18.62 15.24 -7.08
CA ASP A 15 18.15 15.43 -8.46
C ASP A 15 19.00 14.56 -9.39
N ILE A 16 18.46 13.38 -9.73
CA ILE A 16 19.18 12.37 -10.52
C ILE A 16 19.58 12.86 -11.90
N THR A 17 18.93 13.90 -12.44
CA THR A 17 19.27 14.46 -13.76
C THR A 17 20.59 15.23 -13.72
N SER A 18 20.96 15.78 -12.59
CA SER A 18 22.15 16.62 -12.40
C SER A 18 23.18 16.05 -11.43
N GLU A 19 22.78 15.08 -10.60
CA GLU A 19 23.62 14.51 -9.54
C GLU A 19 23.66 12.99 -9.63
N ASP A 20 24.68 12.38 -9.06
CA ASP A 20 24.76 10.93 -8.88
C ASP A 20 24.18 10.52 -7.52
N ILE A 21 23.73 9.28 -7.41
CA ILE A 21 23.25 8.71 -6.15
C ILE A 21 24.48 8.53 -5.23
N PRO A 22 24.49 9.12 -4.01
CA PRO A 22 25.63 8.97 -3.09
C PRO A 22 25.93 7.50 -2.77
N ALA A 23 27.20 7.13 -2.73
CA ALA A 23 27.63 5.74 -2.57
C ALA A 23 27.23 5.12 -1.21
N ASP A 24 27.06 5.96 -0.17
CA ASP A 24 26.61 5.57 1.17
C ASP A 24 25.10 5.44 1.30
N THR A 25 24.33 5.62 0.19
CA THR A 25 22.88 5.41 0.18
C THR A 25 22.57 3.92 0.30
N ASP A 26 21.65 3.55 1.19
CA ASP A 26 21.15 2.18 1.35
C ASP A 26 19.87 1.94 0.54
N VAL A 27 18.98 2.95 0.52
CA VAL A 27 17.67 2.87 -0.14
C VAL A 27 17.44 4.12 -0.99
N VAL A 28 17.08 3.92 -2.24
CA VAL A 28 16.56 4.98 -3.12
C VAL A 28 15.04 4.91 -3.12
N VAL A 29 14.38 6.05 -3.05
CA VAL A 29 12.91 6.15 -3.17
C VAL A 29 12.57 6.99 -4.39
N ILE A 30 11.78 6.43 -5.30
CA ILE A 30 11.21 7.13 -6.46
C ILE A 30 9.72 7.40 -6.15
N PRO A 31 9.36 8.63 -5.74
CA PRO A 31 8.00 8.94 -5.33
C PRO A 31 7.17 9.46 -6.50
N ALA A 32 6.27 8.64 -7.02
CA ALA A 32 5.21 9.01 -7.96
C ALA A 32 5.68 9.99 -9.08
N PRO A 33 6.59 9.56 -9.97
CA PRO A 33 7.13 10.45 -11.01
C PRO A 33 5.99 10.92 -11.93
N LYS A 34 6.01 12.20 -12.30
CA LYS A 34 4.99 12.78 -13.20
C LYS A 34 5.33 12.56 -14.67
N THR A 35 6.59 12.40 -14.97
CA THR A 35 7.14 12.16 -16.31
C THR A 35 8.11 11.02 -16.26
N ASP A 36 8.37 10.37 -17.39
CA ASP A 36 9.37 9.31 -17.48
C ASP A 36 10.80 9.84 -17.24
N TYR A 37 11.68 8.96 -16.84
CA TYR A 37 13.10 9.21 -16.72
C TYR A 37 13.80 8.95 -18.06
N LEU A 38 14.93 9.63 -18.29
CA LEU A 38 15.81 9.31 -19.41
C LEU A 38 16.51 7.97 -19.14
N GLU A 39 16.89 7.26 -20.20
CA GLU A 39 17.65 5.99 -20.09
C GLU A 39 18.93 6.14 -19.25
N GLU A 40 19.62 7.31 -19.36
CA GLU A 40 20.82 7.61 -18.57
C GLU A 40 20.55 7.76 -17.08
N ASP A 41 19.37 8.27 -16.68
CA ASP A 41 18.96 8.39 -15.29
C ASP A 41 18.57 7.03 -14.72
N ILE A 42 17.83 6.23 -15.48
CA ILE A 42 17.52 4.83 -15.14
C ILE A 42 18.80 4.02 -14.99
N LYS A 43 19.80 4.26 -15.86
CA LYS A 43 21.10 3.60 -15.74
C LYS A 43 21.79 3.92 -14.40
N LYS A 44 21.70 5.14 -13.88
CA LYS A 44 22.25 5.48 -12.55
C LYS A 44 21.58 4.65 -11.44
N VAL A 45 20.25 4.46 -11.52
CA VAL A 45 19.52 3.60 -10.58
C VAL A 45 19.94 2.14 -10.70
N SER A 46 20.08 1.63 -11.92
CA SER A 46 20.55 0.27 -12.17
C SER A 46 21.98 0.03 -11.67
N ASP A 47 22.88 0.98 -11.94
CA ASP A 47 24.27 0.94 -11.46
C ASP A 47 24.33 1.00 -9.90
N PHE A 48 23.49 1.82 -9.27
CA PHE A 48 23.34 1.86 -7.81
C PHE A 48 22.93 0.49 -7.26
N LEU A 49 21.89 -0.14 -7.82
CA LEU A 49 21.44 -1.46 -7.35
C LEU A 49 22.47 -2.56 -7.61
N ASN A 50 23.19 -2.46 -8.73
CA ASN A 50 24.29 -3.39 -9.03
C ASN A 50 25.49 -3.22 -8.08
N ASN A 51 25.71 -2.03 -7.55
CA ASN A 51 26.73 -1.71 -6.54
C ASN A 51 28.12 -2.30 -6.90
N GLY A 52 28.56 -2.07 -8.14
CA GLY A 52 29.82 -2.66 -8.63
C GLY A 52 29.83 -4.19 -8.66
N GLY A 53 28.67 -4.81 -8.75
CA GLY A 53 28.49 -6.27 -8.72
C GLY A 53 28.39 -6.87 -7.32
N ASN A 54 28.33 -6.05 -6.26
CA ASN A 54 28.19 -6.53 -4.87
C ASN A 54 26.72 -6.59 -4.43
N LEU A 55 25.78 -6.00 -5.17
CA LEU A 55 24.38 -5.87 -4.78
C LEU A 55 24.23 -5.19 -3.39
N GLY A 56 23.19 -5.53 -2.65
CA GLY A 56 22.98 -5.03 -1.28
C GLY A 56 22.20 -3.72 -1.20
N LYS A 57 21.82 -3.14 -2.33
CA LYS A 57 21.09 -1.87 -2.41
C LYS A 57 19.61 -2.08 -2.68
N GLN A 58 18.78 -1.11 -2.30
CA GLN A 58 17.33 -1.23 -2.32
C GLN A 58 16.70 -0.07 -3.08
N LEU A 59 15.62 -0.35 -3.81
CA LEU A 59 14.78 0.65 -4.45
C LEU A 59 13.34 0.49 -3.98
N LEU A 60 12.71 1.60 -3.60
CA LEU A 60 11.27 1.71 -3.40
C LEU A 60 10.68 2.61 -4.47
N TYR A 61 9.94 2.04 -5.39
CA TYR A 61 9.16 2.79 -6.38
C TYR A 61 7.71 2.92 -5.91
N ILE A 62 7.18 4.12 -5.98
CA ILE A 62 5.80 4.44 -5.60
C ILE A 62 5.10 5.00 -6.82
N ALA A 63 4.06 4.32 -7.29
CA ALA A 63 3.24 4.77 -8.41
C ALA A 63 2.09 5.69 -7.97
N SER A 64 1.54 6.44 -8.91
CA SER A 64 0.30 7.21 -8.73
C SER A 64 -0.73 6.81 -9.79
N TYR A 65 -2.02 6.86 -9.43
CA TYR A 65 -3.10 6.58 -10.38
C TYR A 65 -3.14 7.58 -11.55
N GLY A 66 -2.71 8.83 -11.32
CA GLY A 66 -2.66 9.90 -12.32
C GLY A 66 -1.32 10.04 -13.03
N GLN A 67 -0.40 9.08 -12.86
CA GLN A 67 0.90 9.07 -13.51
C GLN A 67 0.75 8.83 -15.01
N GLU A 68 1.48 9.59 -15.81
CA GLU A 68 1.63 9.36 -17.25
C GLU A 68 2.38 8.05 -17.53
N ASP A 69 2.36 7.62 -18.81
CA ASP A 69 3.13 6.43 -19.21
C ASP A 69 4.64 6.69 -19.03
N THR A 70 5.34 5.74 -18.43
CA THR A 70 6.77 5.81 -18.08
C THR A 70 7.53 4.63 -18.67
N PRO A 71 7.70 4.56 -20.02
CA PRO A 71 8.22 3.37 -20.71
C PRO A 71 9.63 2.97 -20.25
N ASN A 72 10.54 3.91 -20.01
CA ASN A 72 11.90 3.56 -19.56
C ASN A 72 11.90 2.99 -18.13
N LEU A 73 11.09 3.58 -17.25
CA LEU A 73 10.92 3.06 -15.89
C LEU A 73 10.18 1.71 -15.88
N ASP A 74 9.20 1.53 -16.75
CA ASP A 74 8.45 0.26 -16.88
C ASP A 74 9.36 -0.86 -17.42
N GLU A 75 10.24 -0.57 -18.38
CA GLU A 75 11.26 -1.51 -18.86
C GLU A 75 12.21 -1.91 -17.74
N PHE A 76 12.74 -0.96 -16.99
CA PHE A 76 13.58 -1.23 -15.82
C PHE A 76 12.88 -2.09 -14.77
N LEU A 77 11.61 -1.80 -14.44
CA LEU A 77 10.84 -2.63 -13.49
C LEU A 77 10.69 -4.07 -14.00
N SER A 78 10.54 -4.26 -15.32
CA SER A 78 10.39 -5.57 -15.92
C SER A 78 11.64 -6.44 -15.77
N GLU A 79 12.85 -5.85 -15.70
CA GLU A 79 14.10 -6.55 -15.40
C GLU A 79 14.10 -7.20 -13.99
N TYR A 80 13.29 -6.62 -13.07
CA TYR A 80 13.05 -7.15 -11.73
C TYR A 80 11.75 -7.96 -11.63
N GLY A 81 11.16 -8.34 -12.77
CA GLY A 81 9.94 -9.13 -12.81
C GLY A 81 8.68 -8.40 -12.35
N LEU A 82 8.69 -7.08 -12.36
CA LEU A 82 7.58 -6.24 -11.90
C LEU A 82 6.98 -5.43 -13.05
N SER A 83 5.68 -5.16 -12.95
CA SER A 83 5.02 -4.13 -13.76
C SER A 83 3.90 -3.45 -12.98
N VAL A 84 3.64 -2.19 -13.29
CA VAL A 84 2.49 -1.45 -12.72
C VAL A 84 1.40 -1.37 -13.77
N GLY A 85 0.29 -2.06 -13.51
CA GLY A 85 -0.83 -2.15 -14.44
C GLY A 85 -1.64 -0.86 -14.54
N LYS A 86 -2.57 -0.83 -15.49
CA LYS A 86 -3.51 0.29 -15.70
C LYS A 86 -4.76 0.12 -14.83
N GLY A 87 -5.43 1.23 -14.58
CA GLY A 87 -6.62 1.28 -13.72
C GLY A 87 -6.29 1.28 -12.23
N VAL A 88 -7.33 1.30 -11.42
CA VAL A 88 -7.28 1.37 -9.97
C VAL A 88 -7.94 0.13 -9.38
N ILE A 89 -7.36 -0.43 -8.34
CA ILE A 89 -7.93 -1.55 -7.60
C ILE A 89 -9.13 -1.05 -6.81
N CYS A 90 -10.27 -1.66 -7.05
CA CYS A 90 -11.52 -1.42 -6.35
C CYS A 90 -12.06 -2.73 -5.77
N GLU A 91 -12.93 -2.63 -4.76
CA GLU A 91 -13.58 -3.75 -4.09
C GLU A 91 -15.08 -3.78 -4.33
N SER A 92 -15.62 -4.96 -4.60
CA SER A 92 -17.06 -5.19 -4.69
C SER A 92 -17.69 -5.59 -3.35
N ASP A 93 -16.91 -6.18 -2.43
CA ASP A 93 -17.35 -6.49 -1.08
C ASP A 93 -17.29 -5.25 -0.18
N SER A 94 -18.46 -4.81 0.30
CA SER A 94 -18.59 -3.64 1.17
C SER A 94 -17.93 -3.80 2.56
N GLY A 95 -17.51 -5.01 2.92
CA GLY A 95 -16.70 -5.27 4.11
C GLY A 95 -15.20 -5.04 3.90
N LYS A 96 -14.76 -4.80 2.67
CA LYS A 96 -13.36 -4.68 2.26
C LYS A 96 -12.98 -3.28 1.77
N TYR A 97 -13.85 -2.30 1.90
CA TYR A 97 -13.54 -0.91 1.54
C TYR A 97 -14.20 0.08 2.50
N TYR A 98 -13.65 1.31 2.52
CA TYR A 98 -14.17 2.44 3.27
C TYR A 98 -14.75 3.47 2.31
N ASN A 99 -15.80 4.17 2.65
CA ASN A 99 -16.42 5.28 1.92
C ASN A 99 -16.50 5.16 0.38
N SER A 100 -15.50 4.64 -0.30
CA SER A 100 -15.43 4.42 -1.74
C SER A 100 -14.87 3.03 -2.03
N PRO A 101 -15.37 2.30 -3.06
CA PRO A 101 -14.80 1.03 -3.49
C PRO A 101 -13.29 1.07 -3.79
N CYS A 102 -12.75 2.24 -4.12
CA CYS A 102 -11.31 2.43 -4.41
C CYS A 102 -10.48 2.85 -3.19
N ILE A 103 -11.06 2.82 -1.97
CA ILE A 103 -10.35 2.92 -0.69
C ILE A 103 -10.46 1.56 0.00
N THR A 104 -9.50 0.71 -0.25
CA THR A 104 -9.58 -0.72 -0.01
C THR A 104 -8.72 -1.14 1.18
N VAL A 105 -9.05 -2.30 1.74
CA VAL A 105 -8.31 -2.95 2.83
C VAL A 105 -7.33 -3.94 2.22
N ALA A 106 -6.04 -3.75 2.46
CA ALA A 106 -4.99 -4.65 2.03
C ALA A 106 -4.72 -5.74 3.08
N SER A 107 -4.38 -6.94 2.61
CA SER A 107 -3.93 -8.06 3.43
C SER A 107 -2.44 -8.31 3.21
N THR A 108 -1.70 -8.55 4.27
CA THR A 108 -0.29 -8.95 4.19
C THR A 108 -0.17 -10.40 3.72
N VAL A 109 0.82 -10.68 2.88
CA VAL A 109 1.08 -12.03 2.34
C VAL A 109 2.37 -12.60 2.90
N SER A 110 3.40 -11.75 3.04
CA SER A 110 4.71 -12.17 3.52
C SER A 110 4.83 -11.96 5.02
N ASP A 111 5.21 -12.99 5.76
CA ASP A 111 5.45 -12.93 7.20
C ASP A 111 6.73 -12.16 7.57
N ASN A 112 7.62 -11.90 6.60
CA ASN A 112 8.94 -11.32 6.84
C ASN A 112 8.89 -9.88 7.39
N PHE A 113 7.81 -9.13 7.13
CA PHE A 113 7.66 -7.73 7.52
C PHE A 113 6.46 -7.46 8.43
N THR A 114 5.80 -8.51 8.91
CA THR A 114 4.59 -8.39 9.75
C THR A 114 4.86 -8.48 11.24
N GLN A 115 6.10 -8.74 11.65
CA GLN A 115 6.47 -8.95 13.06
C GLN A 115 6.14 -7.76 13.96
N ASP A 116 6.16 -6.53 13.40
CA ASP A 116 5.88 -5.30 14.13
C ASP A 116 4.45 -4.78 13.90
N VAL A 117 3.63 -5.50 13.12
CA VAL A 117 2.27 -5.10 12.76
C VAL A 117 1.29 -5.67 13.78
N SER A 118 0.56 -4.80 14.44
CA SER A 118 -0.45 -5.19 15.46
C SER A 118 -1.59 -5.98 14.84
N THR A 119 -1.98 -7.10 15.44
CA THR A 119 -3.19 -7.86 15.05
C THR A 119 -4.48 -7.20 15.56
N GLU A 120 -4.38 -6.23 16.46
CA GLU A 120 -5.54 -5.57 17.11
C GLU A 120 -6.05 -4.37 16.32
N LYS A 121 -5.27 -3.84 15.36
CA LYS A 121 -5.66 -2.70 14.55
C LYS A 121 -6.30 -3.14 13.23
N PRO A 122 -7.19 -2.32 12.67
CA PRO A 122 -7.67 -2.56 11.34
C PRO A 122 -6.52 -2.52 10.33
N ALA A 123 -6.69 -3.24 9.26
CA ALA A 123 -5.70 -3.49 8.23
C ALA A 123 -5.10 -2.22 7.61
N ILE A 124 -4.09 -2.44 6.78
CA ILE A 124 -3.45 -1.43 5.95
C ILE A 124 -4.47 -0.94 4.91
N LEU A 125 -4.64 0.38 4.79
CA LEU A 125 -5.51 0.97 3.78
C LEU A 125 -4.75 1.34 2.53
N SER A 126 -5.39 1.10 1.40
CA SER A 126 -4.93 1.51 0.08
C SER A 126 -5.96 2.40 -0.60
N ALA A 127 -5.55 3.55 -1.11
CA ALA A 127 -6.41 4.47 -1.83
C ALA A 127 -5.89 4.67 -3.26
N LEU A 128 -6.78 4.53 -4.25
CA LEU A 128 -6.49 4.77 -5.66
C LEU A 128 -5.23 4.03 -6.16
N CYS A 129 -5.10 2.77 -5.78
CA CYS A 129 -3.91 1.98 -6.05
C CYS A 129 -3.97 1.31 -7.43
N ARG A 130 -2.93 1.47 -8.21
CA ARG A 130 -2.71 0.69 -9.44
C ARG A 130 -2.27 -0.73 -9.07
N PRO A 131 -2.64 -1.76 -9.83
CA PRO A 131 -2.18 -3.11 -9.57
C PRO A 131 -0.68 -3.25 -9.86
N VAL A 132 0.04 -3.91 -8.96
CA VAL A 132 1.45 -4.28 -9.16
C VAL A 132 1.49 -5.76 -9.52
N ASN A 133 1.93 -6.07 -10.73
CA ASN A 133 1.98 -7.45 -11.21
C ASN A 133 3.39 -8.02 -11.06
N THR A 134 3.47 -9.29 -10.69
CA THR A 134 4.67 -10.11 -10.84
C THR A 134 4.62 -10.79 -12.20
N LEU A 135 5.68 -10.67 -13.00
CA LEU A 135 5.72 -11.17 -14.38
C LEU A 135 6.12 -12.66 -14.43
N PHE A 136 6.82 -13.12 -13.41
CA PHE A 136 7.25 -14.51 -13.21
C PHE A 136 7.52 -14.71 -11.70
N ASP A 137 7.64 -15.96 -11.25
CA ASP A 137 8.01 -16.25 -9.86
C ASP A 137 9.54 -16.22 -9.70
N GLU A 138 10.28 -16.84 -10.62
CA GLU A 138 11.74 -16.87 -10.64
C GLU A 138 12.27 -16.97 -12.08
N GLN A 139 13.23 -16.09 -12.44
CA GLN A 139 13.91 -16.10 -13.72
C GLN A 139 15.28 -15.39 -13.59
N ASP A 140 16.36 -15.97 -14.16
CA ASP A 140 17.69 -15.36 -14.28
C ASP A 140 18.24 -14.76 -12.98
N MET A 141 18.12 -15.46 -11.86
CA MET A 141 18.51 -14.99 -10.50
C MET A 141 17.65 -13.84 -9.96
N VAL A 142 16.53 -13.55 -10.56
CA VAL A 142 15.50 -12.66 -10.07
C VAL A 142 14.31 -13.48 -9.60
N SER A 143 13.88 -13.26 -8.38
CA SER A 143 12.64 -13.82 -7.82
C SER A 143 11.67 -12.70 -7.48
N THR A 144 10.38 -12.98 -7.60
CA THR A 144 9.34 -12.01 -7.24
C THR A 144 8.43 -12.55 -6.14
N ASP A 145 7.94 -11.65 -5.30
CA ASP A 145 6.95 -11.97 -4.27
C ASP A 145 5.97 -10.81 -4.08
N ALA A 146 4.75 -11.12 -3.66
CA ALA A 146 3.76 -10.12 -3.33
C ALA A 146 3.76 -9.85 -1.82
N TYR A 147 3.77 -8.57 -1.43
CA TYR A 147 3.77 -8.17 -0.02
C TYR A 147 2.37 -7.82 0.49
N LEU A 148 1.58 -7.15 -0.34
CA LEU A 148 0.21 -6.76 -0.01
C LEU A 148 -0.73 -7.15 -1.13
N LYS A 149 -1.85 -7.79 -0.78
CA LYS A 149 -2.89 -8.21 -1.72
C LYS A 149 -4.26 -7.72 -1.32
N SER A 150 -5.12 -7.56 -2.33
CA SER A 150 -6.56 -7.37 -2.17
C SER A 150 -7.27 -8.68 -1.81
N SER A 151 -8.55 -8.60 -1.59
CA SER A 151 -9.41 -9.77 -1.53
C SER A 151 -9.70 -10.36 -2.94
N ASP A 152 -10.30 -11.55 -2.98
CA ASP A 152 -10.72 -12.20 -4.24
C ASP A 152 -11.91 -11.47 -4.92
N SER A 153 -12.63 -10.61 -4.17
CA SER A 153 -13.74 -9.80 -4.68
C SER A 153 -13.28 -8.48 -5.34
N ALA A 154 -11.98 -8.24 -5.37
CA ALA A 154 -11.41 -7.05 -6.00
C ALA A 154 -11.53 -7.09 -7.54
N TYR A 155 -11.43 -5.93 -8.12
CA TYR A 155 -11.30 -5.73 -9.56
C TYR A 155 -10.53 -4.46 -9.84
N THR A 156 -9.96 -4.33 -11.03
CA THR A 156 -9.40 -3.07 -11.49
C THR A 156 -10.38 -2.35 -12.41
N ALA A 157 -10.42 -1.02 -12.33
CA ALA A 157 -11.24 -0.19 -13.21
C ALA A 157 -10.55 1.14 -13.50
N ASN A 158 -10.88 1.76 -14.62
CA ASN A 158 -10.54 3.16 -14.81
C ASN A 158 -11.38 4.02 -13.87
N VAL A 159 -10.76 5.02 -13.28
CA VAL A 159 -11.45 5.96 -12.40
C VAL A 159 -11.27 7.39 -12.91
N ASP A 160 -12.31 8.18 -12.77
CA ASP A 160 -12.30 9.63 -13.01
C ASP A 160 -12.70 10.33 -11.72
N ILE A 161 -11.88 11.28 -11.29
CA ILE A 161 -12.12 12.04 -10.06
C ILE A 161 -12.53 13.45 -10.44
N SER A 162 -13.77 13.78 -10.12
CA SER A 162 -14.27 15.14 -10.30
C SER A 162 -13.46 16.15 -9.51
N GLN A 163 -12.79 17.04 -10.21
CA GLN A 163 -11.96 18.09 -9.60
C GLN A 163 -12.80 19.08 -8.76
N THR A 164 -14.10 19.16 -9.03
CA THR A 164 -15.00 20.08 -8.33
C THR A 164 -15.60 19.48 -7.07
N THR A 165 -15.96 18.19 -7.11
CA THR A 165 -16.71 17.52 -6.02
C THR A 165 -15.86 16.48 -5.27
N GLY A 166 -14.72 16.07 -5.82
CA GLY A 166 -13.93 14.95 -5.32
C GLY A 166 -14.62 13.57 -5.51
N GLN A 167 -15.74 13.53 -6.24
CA GLN A 167 -16.47 12.29 -6.48
C GLN A 167 -15.66 11.38 -7.42
N VAL A 168 -15.51 10.13 -7.03
CA VAL A 168 -14.85 9.09 -7.83
C VAL A 168 -15.90 8.39 -8.67
N ASN A 169 -15.80 8.53 -9.99
CA ASN A 169 -16.60 7.79 -10.96
C ASN A 169 -15.80 6.56 -11.39
N ILE A 170 -16.36 5.39 -11.20
CA ILE A 170 -15.71 4.10 -11.48
C ILE A 170 -16.27 3.57 -12.79
N GLY A 171 -15.39 3.28 -13.75
CA GLY A 171 -15.75 2.66 -15.02
C GLY A 171 -15.98 1.15 -14.90
N ASP A 172 -16.11 0.50 -16.04
CA ASP A 172 -16.26 -0.95 -16.10
C ASP A 172 -15.00 -1.67 -15.59
N ALA A 173 -15.20 -2.86 -15.03
CA ALA A 173 -14.10 -3.68 -14.55
C ALA A 173 -13.21 -4.15 -15.72
N LEU A 174 -11.89 -3.89 -15.60
CA LEU A 174 -10.86 -4.31 -16.55
C LEU A 174 -10.40 -5.74 -16.27
N VAL A 175 -10.03 -6.00 -15.00
CA VAL A 175 -9.59 -7.32 -14.52
C VAL A 175 -10.31 -7.60 -13.21
N LYS A 176 -10.78 -8.84 -13.02
CA LYS A 176 -11.45 -9.29 -11.79
C LYS A 176 -10.58 -10.29 -11.04
N GLY A 177 -10.72 -10.31 -9.72
CA GLY A 177 -10.01 -11.17 -8.81
C GLY A 177 -8.95 -10.46 -8.01
N GLN A 178 -8.19 -11.22 -7.23
CA GLN A 178 -7.17 -10.71 -6.35
C GLN A 178 -6.09 -9.94 -7.11
N GLN A 179 -5.68 -8.79 -6.58
CA GLN A 179 -4.66 -7.89 -7.12
C GLN A 179 -3.59 -7.63 -6.06
N ASN A 180 -2.35 -7.35 -6.49
CA ASN A 180 -1.31 -6.93 -5.56
C ASN A 180 -1.27 -5.40 -5.47
N TYR A 181 -1.20 -4.88 -4.26
CA TYR A 181 -0.94 -3.46 -3.98
C TYR A 181 0.55 -3.16 -3.92
N MET A 182 1.35 -4.15 -3.57
CA MET A 182 2.78 -4.05 -3.37
C MET A 182 3.45 -5.39 -3.66
N ALA A 183 4.53 -5.35 -4.42
CA ALA A 183 5.33 -6.52 -4.75
C ALA A 183 6.82 -6.17 -4.79
N VAL A 184 7.67 -7.18 -4.70
CA VAL A 184 9.13 -7.06 -4.74
C VAL A 184 9.69 -7.94 -5.86
N GLY A 185 10.72 -7.40 -6.53
CA GLY A 185 11.64 -8.15 -7.36
C GLY A 185 13.01 -8.16 -6.70
N SER A 186 13.55 -9.33 -6.44
CA SER A 186 14.80 -9.56 -5.73
C SER A 186 15.83 -10.17 -6.65
N LYS A 187 16.89 -9.44 -6.98
CA LYS A 187 18.02 -9.95 -7.73
C LYS A 187 19.04 -10.53 -6.78
N ALA A 188 19.40 -11.78 -6.95
CA ALA A 188 20.32 -12.50 -6.10
C ALA A 188 21.70 -12.68 -6.75
N LYS A 189 22.73 -12.78 -5.91
CA LYS A 189 24.08 -13.18 -6.30
C LYS A 189 24.69 -14.08 -5.23
N PHE A 190 25.18 -15.24 -5.64
CA PHE A 190 25.96 -16.10 -4.76
C PHE A 190 27.42 -15.64 -4.71
N THR A 191 27.97 -15.58 -3.51
CA THR A 191 29.38 -15.27 -3.27
C THR A 191 30.18 -16.54 -3.01
N ASP A 192 31.49 -16.47 -3.18
CA ASP A 192 32.40 -17.61 -2.92
C ASP A 192 32.37 -18.07 -1.44
N ASP A 193 31.93 -17.19 -0.53
CA ASP A 193 31.78 -17.46 0.91
C ASP A 193 30.45 -18.15 1.26
N ASN A 194 29.71 -18.69 0.28
CA ASN A 194 28.37 -19.27 0.47
C ASN A 194 27.32 -18.29 1.02
N LYS A 195 27.46 -16.99 0.80
CA LYS A 195 26.46 -15.98 1.12
C LYS A 195 25.68 -15.62 -0.12
N THR A 196 24.41 -15.31 0.06
CA THR A 196 23.58 -14.72 -0.99
C THR A 196 23.38 -13.25 -0.70
N LEU A 197 23.74 -12.41 -1.66
CA LEU A 197 23.50 -10.98 -1.64
C LEU A 197 22.25 -10.68 -2.47
N TYR A 198 21.45 -9.71 -2.03
CA TYR A 198 20.21 -9.31 -2.72
C TYR A 198 20.19 -7.82 -2.93
N SER A 199 19.76 -7.39 -4.13
CA SER A 199 19.24 -6.05 -4.33
C SER A 199 17.76 -6.17 -4.67
N ASN A 200 16.94 -5.37 -3.99
CA ASN A 200 15.49 -5.46 -4.12
C ASN A 200 14.92 -4.19 -4.75
N VAL A 201 13.96 -4.39 -5.63
CA VAL A 201 13.08 -3.35 -6.16
C VAL A 201 11.69 -3.62 -5.64
N ILE A 202 11.15 -2.71 -4.85
CA ILE A 202 9.78 -2.80 -4.34
C ILE A 202 8.94 -1.79 -5.10
N ALA A 203 7.85 -2.26 -5.68
CA ALA A 203 6.84 -1.41 -6.29
C ALA A 203 5.60 -1.31 -5.38
N VAL A 204 5.14 -0.09 -5.15
CA VAL A 204 3.91 0.25 -4.43
C VAL A 204 2.97 0.95 -5.41
N GLY A 205 1.78 0.43 -5.59
CA GLY A 205 0.84 0.92 -6.62
C GLY A 205 0.16 2.25 -6.28
N SER A 206 0.39 2.82 -5.10
CA SER A 206 -0.28 4.05 -4.66
C SER A 206 0.56 4.93 -3.75
N GLU A 207 0.73 6.17 -4.15
CA GLU A 207 1.21 7.24 -3.26
C GLU A 207 0.21 7.50 -2.11
N GLY A 208 -1.09 7.25 -2.34
CA GLY A 208 -2.14 7.41 -1.34
C GLY A 208 -1.94 6.54 -0.10
N MET A 209 -1.36 5.35 -0.23
CA MET A 209 -1.03 4.48 0.91
C MET A 209 -0.03 5.12 1.87
N LEU A 210 0.84 5.98 1.35
CA LEU A 210 1.92 6.65 2.06
C LEU A 210 1.61 8.13 2.31
N SER A 211 0.36 8.54 2.12
CA SER A 211 -0.09 9.90 2.43
C SER A 211 -0.13 10.15 3.94
N ASP A 212 0.02 11.41 4.32
CA ASP A 212 -0.09 11.83 5.72
C ASP A 212 -1.40 11.37 6.38
N THR A 213 -2.48 11.28 5.62
CA THR A 213 -3.77 10.78 6.10
C THR A 213 -3.67 9.37 6.67
N TYR A 214 -2.94 8.45 6.03
CA TYR A 214 -2.86 7.07 6.51
C TYR A 214 -1.62 6.80 7.35
N LEU A 215 -0.54 7.57 7.19
CA LEU A 215 0.67 7.40 7.98
C LEU A 215 0.59 8.01 9.38
N GLN A 216 -0.20 9.09 9.57
CA GLN A 216 -0.28 9.81 10.85
C GLN A 216 -1.42 9.31 11.76
N TYR A 217 -2.44 8.66 11.21
CA TYR A 217 -3.55 8.14 12.02
C TYR A 217 -3.18 6.78 12.65
N SER A 218 -3.10 6.77 13.98
CA SER A 218 -2.76 5.56 14.76
C SER A 218 -3.77 4.41 14.65
N GLN A 219 -4.92 4.64 14.04
CA GLN A 219 -5.93 3.63 13.76
C GLN A 219 -5.58 2.76 12.55
N TYR A 220 -4.69 3.21 11.66
CA TYR A 220 -4.20 2.43 10.52
C TYR A 220 -2.81 1.89 10.82
N GLN A 221 -2.45 0.80 10.13
CA GLN A 221 -1.15 0.17 10.28
C GLN A 221 -0.17 0.54 9.17
N ASN A 222 -0.53 1.49 8.31
CA ASN A 222 0.28 1.88 7.16
C ASN A 222 1.70 2.31 7.57
N SER A 223 1.83 3.13 8.62
CA SER A 223 3.14 3.60 9.09
C SER A 223 3.99 2.48 9.68
N GLU A 224 3.40 1.63 10.53
CA GLU A 224 4.11 0.50 11.16
C GLU A 224 4.57 -0.49 10.10
N TYR A 225 3.68 -0.86 9.16
CA TYR A 225 4.01 -1.77 8.08
C TYR A 225 5.11 -1.21 7.16
N PHE A 226 4.98 0.05 6.75
CA PHE A 226 5.97 0.69 5.88
C PHE A 226 7.36 0.76 6.54
N ILE A 227 7.43 1.14 7.81
CA ILE A 227 8.70 1.15 8.57
C ILE A 227 9.26 -0.27 8.73
N SER A 228 8.41 -1.27 8.99
CA SER A 228 8.85 -2.65 9.08
C SER A 228 9.47 -3.15 7.76
N VAL A 229 8.87 -2.81 6.63
CA VAL A 229 9.44 -3.11 5.30
C VAL A 229 10.81 -2.45 5.14
N ILE A 230 10.94 -1.15 5.42
CA ILE A 230 12.23 -0.43 5.28
C ILE A 230 13.28 -1.00 6.24
N ASN A 231 12.91 -1.31 7.49
CA ASN A 231 13.81 -1.95 8.44
C ASN A 231 14.32 -3.31 7.93
N GLY A 232 13.41 -4.14 7.41
CA GLY A 232 13.75 -5.44 6.84
C GLY A 232 14.72 -5.34 5.66
N LEU A 233 14.49 -4.36 4.78
CA LEU A 233 15.35 -4.12 3.61
C LEU A 233 16.75 -3.63 3.98
N THR A 234 16.86 -2.81 5.02
CA THR A 234 18.14 -2.24 5.47
C THR A 234 18.86 -3.11 6.50
N GLY A 235 18.26 -4.26 6.88
CA GLY A 235 18.80 -5.12 7.94
C GLY A 235 18.81 -4.46 9.32
N LYS A 236 18.08 -3.37 9.48
CA LYS A 236 17.94 -2.68 10.76
C LYS A 236 17.03 -3.52 11.65
N THR A 237 17.58 -4.02 12.76
CA THR A 237 16.73 -4.67 13.77
C THR A 237 15.68 -3.69 14.27
N ALA A 238 14.44 -4.17 14.33
CA ALA A 238 13.29 -3.37 14.76
C ALA A 238 13.62 -2.62 16.07
N GLY A 239 13.70 -1.29 15.95
CA GLY A 239 13.69 -0.38 17.08
C GLY A 239 12.25 -0.07 17.47
N ILE A 240 12.05 0.67 18.55
CA ILE A 240 10.72 1.17 18.90
C ILE A 240 10.26 2.09 17.75
N THR A 241 9.27 1.65 16.98
CA THR A 241 8.67 2.47 15.92
C THR A 241 7.95 3.64 16.58
N ILE A 242 8.47 4.85 16.42
CA ILE A 242 7.82 6.06 16.92
C ILE A 242 6.82 6.54 15.86
N THR A 243 5.57 6.13 16.02
CA THR A 243 4.48 6.67 15.19
C THR A 243 4.10 8.04 15.74
N PRO A 244 4.19 9.13 14.95
CA PRO A 244 3.74 10.44 15.40
C PRO A 244 2.24 10.37 15.77
N LYS A 245 1.89 10.60 17.03
CA LYS A 245 0.51 10.59 17.47
C LYS A 245 -0.12 11.94 17.17
N THR A 246 -0.95 12.01 16.15
CA THR A 246 -1.84 13.16 15.96
C THR A 246 -2.94 13.12 17.03
N ILE A 247 -3.01 14.17 17.85
CA ILE A 247 -4.07 14.40 18.86
C ILE A 247 -5.28 15.04 18.13
N THR A 248 -5.73 14.45 17.05
CA THR A 248 -6.99 14.81 16.40
C THR A 248 -8.04 13.81 16.83
N GLY A 249 -9.22 14.32 17.17
CA GLY A 249 -10.28 13.57 17.85
C GLY A 249 -10.58 12.21 17.19
N ASN A 250 -11.04 11.28 18.01
CA ASN A 250 -11.41 9.93 17.59
C ASN A 250 -12.39 9.98 16.40
N VAL A 251 -11.89 9.73 15.21
CA VAL A 251 -12.72 9.52 14.02
C VAL A 251 -13.09 8.04 14.04
N PHE A 252 -14.39 7.74 14.05
CA PHE A 252 -14.85 6.38 13.87
C PHE A 252 -14.70 5.98 12.41
N ASP A 253 -13.65 5.24 12.11
CA ASP A 253 -13.49 4.64 10.80
C ASP A 253 -14.13 3.25 10.79
N ILE A 254 -15.24 3.17 10.08
CA ILE A 254 -16.03 1.95 9.92
C ILE A 254 -16.18 1.63 8.44
N THR A 255 -16.12 0.35 8.10
CA THR A 255 -16.37 -0.11 6.73
C THR A 255 -17.79 0.24 6.30
N GLN A 256 -18.04 0.29 5.00
CA GLN A 256 -19.38 0.58 4.47
C GLN A 256 -20.41 -0.45 4.96
N GLN A 257 -20.02 -1.71 5.13
CA GLN A 257 -20.87 -2.73 5.70
C GLN A 257 -21.23 -2.43 7.17
N GLN A 258 -20.25 -2.09 8.00
CA GLN A 258 -20.47 -1.71 9.41
C GLN A 258 -21.39 -0.48 9.52
N LYS A 259 -21.20 0.53 8.67
CA LYS A 259 -22.06 1.71 8.57
C LYS A 259 -23.50 1.34 8.26
N THR A 260 -23.70 0.43 7.33
CA THR A 260 -25.04 -0.06 6.93
C THR A 260 -25.72 -0.83 8.07
N VAL A 261 -24.98 -1.73 8.72
CA VAL A 261 -25.49 -2.49 9.89
C VAL A 261 -25.89 -1.56 11.03
N LEU A 262 -25.03 -0.62 11.39
CA LEU A 262 -25.34 0.39 12.42
C LEU A 262 -26.59 1.20 12.07
N LYS A 263 -26.70 1.69 10.84
CA LYS A 263 -27.86 2.42 10.36
C LYS A 263 -29.16 1.64 10.57
N TRP A 264 -29.22 0.40 10.11
CA TRP A 264 -30.42 -0.43 10.21
C TRP A 264 -30.73 -0.83 11.67
N THR A 265 -29.69 -1.11 12.47
CA THR A 265 -29.88 -1.43 13.88
C THR A 265 -30.52 -0.27 14.65
N PHE A 266 -30.03 0.96 14.47
CA PHE A 266 -30.57 2.11 15.18
C PHE A 266 -31.85 2.67 14.57
N CYS A 267 -31.97 2.69 13.23
CA CYS A 267 -33.16 3.27 12.59
C CYS A 267 -34.38 2.33 12.61
N LEU A 268 -34.17 1.02 12.57
CA LEU A 268 -35.28 0.07 12.54
C LEU A 268 -35.32 -0.84 13.80
N GLY A 269 -34.19 -1.41 14.19
CA GLY A 269 -34.11 -2.39 15.28
C GLY A 269 -34.59 -1.82 16.60
N VAL A 270 -34.04 -0.69 17.03
CA VAL A 270 -34.41 -0.05 18.31
C VAL A 270 -35.90 0.37 18.34
N PRO A 271 -36.47 1.05 17.32
CA PRO A 271 -37.88 1.38 17.31
C PRO A 271 -38.80 0.17 17.35
N VAL A 272 -38.46 -0.91 16.66
CA VAL A 272 -39.25 -2.16 16.67
C VAL A 272 -39.27 -2.79 18.07
N VAL A 273 -38.12 -2.84 18.77
CA VAL A 273 -38.06 -3.33 20.15
C VAL A 273 -38.93 -2.51 21.09
N VAL A 274 -38.87 -1.18 20.98
CA VAL A 274 -39.71 -0.26 21.77
C VAL A 274 -41.20 -0.49 21.50
N LEU A 275 -41.57 -0.66 20.23
CA LEU A 275 -42.95 -0.97 19.81
C LEU A 275 -43.45 -2.30 20.41
N ILE A 276 -42.63 -3.36 20.32
CA ILE A 276 -42.99 -4.66 20.91
C ILE A 276 -43.20 -4.55 22.41
N VAL A 277 -42.30 -3.89 23.12
CA VAL A 277 -42.43 -3.65 24.57
C VAL A 277 -43.72 -2.89 24.89
N GLY A 278 -44.01 -1.81 24.09
CA GLY A 278 -45.23 -1.03 24.25
C GLY A 278 -46.50 -1.87 24.06
N ILE A 279 -46.52 -2.70 23.02
CA ILE A 279 -47.67 -3.62 22.75
C ILE A 279 -47.84 -4.64 23.89
N VAL A 280 -46.74 -5.23 24.39
CA VAL A 280 -46.81 -6.19 25.51
C VAL A 280 -47.35 -5.52 26.79
N ILE A 281 -46.90 -4.33 27.12
CA ILE A 281 -47.39 -3.56 28.27
C ILE A 281 -48.87 -3.22 28.08
N TRP A 282 -49.27 -2.76 26.91
CA TRP A 282 -50.66 -2.46 26.60
C TRP A 282 -51.58 -3.69 26.72
N ALA A 283 -51.17 -4.83 26.14
CA ALA A 283 -51.93 -6.09 26.21
C ALA A 283 -52.07 -6.58 27.65
N ARG A 284 -51.01 -6.47 28.48
CA ARG A 284 -51.08 -6.85 29.91
C ARG A 284 -51.98 -5.94 30.73
N ARG A 285 -52.04 -4.63 30.36
CA ARG A 285 -52.98 -3.69 31.02
C ARG A 285 -54.45 -3.92 30.62
N LYS A 286 -54.67 -4.29 29.38
CA LYS A 286 -56.06 -4.55 28.88
C LYS A 286 -56.67 -5.81 29.47
N ASN A 287 -55.85 -6.80 29.88
CA ASN A 287 -56.30 -8.06 30.42
C ASN A 287 -56.33 -8.09 31.96
N LYS A 288 -56.16 -6.93 32.62
CA LYS A 288 -56.45 -6.69 34.02
C LYS A 288 -57.74 -5.89 34.14
#